data_e35f4b80a0fcbeacfe2451b0ef0eff15
#
_entry.id   e35f4b80a0fcbeacfe2451b0ef0eff15
#
_cell.length_a   1.000
_cell.length_b   1.000
_cell.length_c   1.000
_cell.angle_alpha   90.00
_cell.angle_beta   90.00
_cell.angle_gamma   90.00
#
_symmetry.space_group_name_H-M   'P 1'
#
loop_
_entity.id
_entity.type
_entity.pdbx_description
1 polymer ?
#
loop_
_entity_poly.entity_id
_entity_poly.type
_entity_poly.pdbx_seq_one_letter_code
_entity_poly.pdbx_strand_id
1 'polypeptide(L)'
;MGPKKAKKKGQEDEDNPTENFLPAYKKACVENLVTAAPTLVSKVEDTIDEGEDLNEILVNDKIGEFGARALATALKRSTKDDKGMPILKALRIWEGDIGDEGVRAIHQFIIETNNASLNLIEFLNCNIGPLGCEFISRVFEPSLPCNIQILTLDYNNFGNDGLSNLLTYIPLNTTLTYLSLCYCGIDEKGISFFEKYIQSTKTLEKLILMGNTIKDEGVTNLCSYLLNNESIEEININNVSFGQNEDTINKLIYLLETNQNLVIYHVKYNFISENNFRSIVESLKSPKGKHVYQFNADEKYPKDLFDLYFKAMKGRKYKKKKKGKGKKGKKK
;
A
#
# COMPACT_ATOMS: atom_id res chain seq x y z
N MET A 1 37.98 20.15 1.65
CA MET A 1 37.90 20.15 3.11
C MET A 1 37.34 21.50 3.56
N GLY A 2 36.03 21.51 3.87
CA GLY A 2 35.34 22.70 4.42
C GLY A 2 35.53 22.75 5.95
N PRO A 3 35.47 23.92 6.58
CA PRO A 3 35.76 24.04 8.00
C PRO A 3 34.63 23.40 8.83
N LYS A 4 34.99 22.45 9.72
CA LYS A 4 34.10 21.93 10.77
C LYS A 4 33.62 23.06 11.64
N LYS A 5 32.30 23.30 11.66
CA LYS A 5 31.67 24.24 12.63
C LYS A 5 31.96 23.75 14.06
N ALA A 6 32.67 24.53 14.84
CA ALA A 6 32.92 24.25 16.25
C ALA A 6 31.59 24.25 17.02
N LYS A 7 31.27 23.14 17.71
CA LYS A 7 30.14 23.07 18.66
C LYS A 7 30.30 24.14 19.75
N LYS A 8 29.31 25.01 19.87
CA LYS A 8 29.22 25.97 21.01
C LYS A 8 28.99 25.18 22.30
N LYS A 9 29.90 25.22 23.25
CA LYS A 9 29.70 24.73 24.62
C LYS A 9 28.57 25.52 25.27
N GLY A 10 27.46 24.82 25.63
CA GLY A 10 26.41 25.43 26.47
C GLY A 10 24.97 25.26 25.96
N GLN A 11 24.70 24.40 24.94
CA GLN A 11 23.34 23.91 24.67
C GLN A 11 23.17 22.56 25.39
N GLU A 12 22.12 22.45 26.22
CA GLU A 12 21.61 21.14 26.64
C GLU A 12 21.52 20.29 25.39
N ASP A 13 22.05 19.05 25.42
CA ASP A 13 22.00 18.11 24.26
C ASP A 13 20.53 17.94 23.87
N GLU A 14 20.10 18.69 22.87
CA GLU A 14 18.76 18.51 22.28
C GLU A 14 18.65 17.05 21.86
N ASP A 15 17.54 16.42 22.25
CA ASP A 15 17.27 15.02 21.90
C ASP A 15 17.09 14.91 20.38
N ASN A 16 18.11 14.41 19.68
CA ASN A 16 18.11 14.25 18.23
C ASN A 16 17.85 12.79 17.85
N PRO A 17 16.60 12.43 17.48
CA PRO A 17 16.27 11.04 17.14
C PRO A 17 17.10 10.47 15.98
N THR A 18 17.52 11.31 15.02
CA THR A 18 18.36 10.88 13.88
C THR A 18 19.73 10.45 14.34
N GLU A 19 20.42 11.26 15.16
CA GLU A 19 21.75 10.93 15.68
C GLU A 19 21.70 9.76 16.68
N ASN A 20 20.62 9.65 17.47
CA ASN A 20 20.44 8.60 18.46
C ASN A 20 20.11 7.22 17.85
N PHE A 21 19.51 7.19 16.66
CA PHE A 21 19.04 5.94 16.05
C PHE A 21 20.15 4.94 15.81
N LEU A 22 21.25 5.36 15.18
CA LEU A 22 22.32 4.43 14.78
C LEU A 22 23.03 3.75 15.97
N PRO A 23 23.40 4.46 17.04
CA PRO A 23 23.90 3.83 18.26
C PRO A 23 22.89 2.87 18.90
N ALA A 24 21.61 3.25 18.95
CA ALA A 24 20.52 2.39 19.45
C ALA A 24 20.38 1.13 18.60
N TYR A 25 20.46 1.25 17.27
CA TYR A 25 20.35 0.12 16.34
C TYR A 25 21.52 -0.86 16.48
N LYS A 26 22.76 -0.36 16.48
CA LYS A 26 23.96 -1.20 16.69
C LYS A 26 23.88 -1.94 18.03
N LYS A 27 23.44 -1.28 19.09
CA LYS A 27 23.23 -1.90 20.41
C LYS A 27 22.13 -2.96 20.38
N ALA A 28 20.96 -2.64 19.79
CA ALA A 28 19.86 -3.59 19.68
C ALA A 28 20.22 -4.81 18.84
N CYS A 29 21.04 -4.67 17.80
CA CYS A 29 21.55 -5.81 17.03
C CYS A 29 22.40 -6.75 17.89
N VAL A 30 23.27 -6.21 18.74
CA VAL A 30 24.05 -7.04 19.69
C VAL A 30 23.15 -7.75 20.69
N GLU A 31 22.14 -7.07 21.25
CA GLU A 31 21.17 -7.65 22.19
C GLU A 31 20.35 -8.79 21.56
N ASN A 32 20.07 -8.72 20.26
CA ASN A 32 19.33 -9.74 19.52
C ASN A 32 20.22 -10.75 18.78
N LEU A 33 21.54 -10.71 18.97
CA LEU A 33 22.53 -11.60 18.35
C LEU A 33 22.48 -11.60 16.81
N VAL A 34 22.25 -10.43 16.22
CA VAL A 34 22.23 -10.24 14.76
C VAL A 34 23.24 -9.20 14.32
N THR A 35 23.62 -9.26 13.04
CA THR A 35 24.47 -8.24 12.41
C THR A 35 23.59 -7.06 11.98
N ALA A 36 24.07 -5.85 12.22
CA ALA A 36 23.39 -4.66 11.71
C ALA A 36 23.36 -4.67 10.17
N ALA A 37 22.21 -4.32 9.60
CA ALA A 37 22.00 -4.26 8.15
C ALA A 37 22.93 -3.23 7.50
N PRO A 38 23.87 -3.64 6.62
CA PRO A 38 24.91 -2.74 6.11
C PRO A 38 24.34 -1.57 5.31
N THR A 39 23.29 -1.83 4.48
CA THR A 39 22.70 -0.79 3.64
C THR A 39 21.95 0.25 4.48
N LEU A 40 21.26 -0.19 5.54
CA LEU A 40 20.61 0.71 6.48
C LEU A 40 21.65 1.57 7.23
N VAL A 41 22.72 0.95 7.72
CA VAL A 41 23.81 1.67 8.43
C VAL A 41 24.38 2.77 7.55
N SER A 42 24.78 2.44 6.30
CA SER A 42 25.34 3.42 5.37
C SER A 42 24.38 4.58 5.11
N LYS A 43 23.11 4.27 4.83
CA LYS A 43 22.09 5.31 4.55
C LYS A 43 21.86 6.24 5.74
N VAL A 44 21.87 5.70 6.97
CA VAL A 44 21.71 6.52 8.17
C VAL A 44 22.95 7.39 8.40
N GLU A 45 24.16 6.85 8.19
CA GLU A 45 25.40 7.62 8.27
C GLU A 45 25.41 8.79 7.28
N ASP A 46 25.01 8.55 6.00
CA ASP A 46 24.86 9.59 4.99
C ASP A 46 23.86 10.67 5.41
N THR A 47 22.68 10.27 5.92
CA THR A 47 21.64 11.21 6.40
C THR A 47 22.14 12.10 7.55
N ILE A 48 22.92 11.51 8.49
CA ILE A 48 23.53 12.26 9.59
C ILE A 48 24.59 13.25 9.06
N ASP A 49 25.45 12.81 8.13
CA ASP A 49 26.51 13.63 7.55
C ASP A 49 25.95 14.82 6.71
N GLU A 50 24.80 14.61 6.06
CA GLU A 50 24.07 15.64 5.31
C GLU A 50 23.33 16.61 6.24
N GLY A 51 23.13 16.25 7.49
CA GLY A 51 22.40 17.05 8.48
C GLY A 51 20.90 17.04 8.25
N GLU A 52 20.38 15.96 7.66
CA GLU A 52 18.97 15.75 7.38
C GLU A 52 18.28 14.94 8.48
N ASP A 53 16.93 15.04 8.54
CA ASP A 53 16.12 14.25 9.44
C ASP A 53 15.89 12.82 8.88
N LEU A 54 16.09 11.80 9.71
CA LEU A 54 15.80 10.40 9.36
C LEU A 54 14.28 10.16 9.41
N ASN A 55 13.58 10.58 8.37
CA ASN A 55 12.13 10.46 8.27
C ASN A 55 11.66 9.20 7.50
N GLU A 56 12.59 8.43 6.95
CA GLU A 56 12.36 7.19 6.24
C GLU A 56 13.38 6.12 6.64
N ILE A 57 12.89 4.93 6.96
CA ILE A 57 13.70 3.72 7.11
C ILE A 57 13.45 2.85 5.89
N LEU A 58 14.53 2.50 5.19
CA LEU A 58 14.53 1.50 4.12
C LEU A 58 15.55 0.42 4.46
N VAL A 59 15.07 -0.81 4.58
CA VAL A 59 15.87 -2.02 4.76
C VAL A 59 15.66 -2.90 3.53
N ASN A 60 16.73 -3.21 2.83
CA ASN A 60 16.77 -4.16 1.71
C ASN A 60 17.79 -5.28 1.94
N ASP A 61 18.17 -5.47 3.18
CA ASP A 61 18.98 -6.60 3.66
C ASP A 61 18.05 -7.67 4.25
N LYS A 62 18.45 -8.94 4.17
CA LYS A 62 17.78 -10.05 4.82
C LYS A 62 18.08 -10.04 6.33
N ILE A 63 17.24 -9.33 7.09
CA ILE A 63 17.44 -9.12 8.54
C ILE A 63 16.79 -10.20 9.42
N GLY A 64 15.80 -10.93 8.91
CA GLY A 64 15.04 -11.91 9.67
C GLY A 64 14.21 -11.31 10.81
N GLU A 65 13.55 -12.18 11.58
CA GLU A 65 12.68 -11.76 12.70
C GLU A 65 13.43 -11.04 13.82
N PHE A 66 14.65 -11.51 14.14
CA PHE A 66 15.48 -10.89 15.18
C PHE A 66 16.04 -9.54 14.75
N GLY A 67 16.37 -9.38 13.46
CA GLY A 67 16.76 -8.08 12.90
C GLY A 67 15.61 -7.08 12.91
N ALA A 68 14.38 -7.53 12.59
CA ALA A 68 13.18 -6.69 12.69
C ALA A 68 12.90 -6.27 14.15
N ARG A 69 13.13 -7.18 15.12
CA ARG A 69 13.03 -6.87 16.55
C ARG A 69 14.09 -5.85 16.97
N ALA A 70 15.33 -6.00 16.50
CA ALA A 70 16.39 -5.04 16.77
C ALA A 70 16.06 -3.66 16.17
N LEU A 71 15.52 -3.61 14.94
CA LEU A 71 15.05 -2.39 14.30
C LEU A 71 13.93 -1.71 15.10
N ALA A 72 12.89 -2.44 15.48
CA ALA A 72 11.78 -1.93 16.29
C ALA A 72 12.27 -1.37 17.65
N THR A 73 13.20 -2.09 18.29
CA THR A 73 13.83 -1.64 19.55
C THR A 73 14.63 -0.35 19.36
N ALA A 74 15.38 -0.24 18.27
CA ALA A 74 16.16 0.97 17.96
C ALA A 74 15.27 2.18 17.68
N LEU A 75 14.20 1.98 16.89
CA LEU A 75 13.21 3.02 16.62
C LEU A 75 12.54 3.53 17.91
N LYS A 76 12.25 2.65 18.84
CA LYS A 76 11.70 3.02 20.16
C LYS A 76 12.72 3.82 20.99
N ARG A 77 13.98 3.40 21.03
CA ARG A 77 15.06 3.99 21.85
C ARG A 77 15.76 5.18 21.17
N SER A 78 15.26 5.66 20.04
CA SER A 78 15.86 6.82 19.34
C SER A 78 15.60 8.16 20.04
N THR A 79 14.74 8.19 21.06
CA THR A 79 14.51 9.34 21.94
C THR A 79 14.87 9.00 23.38
N LYS A 80 15.25 10.00 24.18
CA LYS A 80 15.68 9.84 25.59
C LYS A 80 14.56 9.28 26.50
N ASP A 81 13.30 9.49 26.11
CA ASP A 81 12.14 9.07 26.88
C ASP A 81 11.49 7.78 26.32
N ASP A 82 12.19 7.08 25.42
CA ASP A 82 11.71 5.87 24.73
C ASP A 82 10.35 6.04 24.02
N LYS A 83 9.99 7.28 23.64
CA LYS A 83 8.75 7.56 22.89
C LYS A 83 8.86 7.28 21.39
N GLY A 84 10.01 6.77 20.96
CA GLY A 84 10.27 6.39 19.59
C GLY A 84 10.65 7.55 18.68
N MET A 85 10.61 7.32 17.38
CA MET A 85 11.06 8.27 16.36
C MET A 85 9.86 9.09 15.82
N PRO A 86 9.53 10.24 16.42
CA PRO A 86 8.31 11.00 16.08
C PRO A 86 8.37 11.62 14.67
N ILE A 87 9.54 11.66 14.05
CA ILE A 87 9.75 12.19 12.70
C ILE A 87 9.59 11.12 11.61
N LEU A 88 9.49 9.83 11.96
CA LEU A 88 9.41 8.72 11.01
C LEU A 88 8.09 8.77 10.23
N LYS A 89 8.18 8.92 8.92
CA LYS A 89 7.04 8.96 7.99
C LYS A 89 6.87 7.69 7.19
N ALA A 90 7.96 7.00 6.87
CA ALA A 90 7.93 5.79 6.04
C ALA A 90 8.79 4.67 6.64
N LEU A 91 8.23 3.46 6.66
CA LEU A 91 8.92 2.23 7.02
C LEU A 91 8.80 1.25 5.86
N ARG A 92 9.94 0.94 5.23
CA ARG A 92 10.05 0.02 4.11
C ARG A 92 11.01 -1.11 4.44
N ILE A 93 10.57 -2.34 4.23
CA ILE A 93 11.41 -3.54 4.33
C ILE A 93 11.18 -4.37 3.08
N TRP A 94 12.22 -4.59 2.30
CA TRP A 94 12.20 -5.36 1.06
C TRP A 94 13.05 -6.61 1.21
N GLU A 95 12.48 -7.77 0.89
CA GLU A 95 13.15 -9.06 0.96
C GLU A 95 13.78 -9.38 2.34
N GLY A 96 13.23 -8.74 3.39
CA GLY A 96 13.79 -8.77 4.74
C GLY A 96 13.63 -10.09 5.49
N ASP A 97 12.77 -11.02 5.00
CA ASP A 97 12.44 -12.32 5.63
C ASP A 97 12.05 -12.21 7.13
N ILE A 98 11.31 -11.14 7.44
CA ILE A 98 10.99 -10.79 8.83
C ILE A 98 9.90 -11.68 9.45
N GLY A 99 9.06 -12.33 8.62
CA GLY A 99 7.97 -13.19 9.05
C GLY A 99 6.96 -12.52 9.98
N ASP A 100 6.08 -13.32 10.55
CA ASP A 100 5.01 -12.83 11.44
C ASP A 100 5.56 -12.24 12.73
N GLU A 101 6.64 -12.82 13.28
CA GLU A 101 7.25 -12.35 14.53
C GLU A 101 7.97 -11.01 14.36
N GLY A 102 8.61 -10.77 13.19
CA GLY A 102 9.17 -9.46 12.89
C GLY A 102 8.08 -8.40 12.75
N VAL A 103 6.97 -8.73 12.09
CA VAL A 103 5.80 -7.83 12.01
C VAL A 103 5.23 -7.56 13.40
N ARG A 104 5.15 -8.57 14.28
CA ARG A 104 4.72 -8.39 15.67
C ARG A 104 5.58 -7.37 16.42
N ALA A 105 6.90 -7.47 16.28
CA ALA A 105 7.82 -6.52 16.91
C ALA A 105 7.62 -5.08 16.40
N ILE A 106 7.42 -4.90 15.08
CA ILE A 106 7.15 -3.59 14.49
C ILE A 106 5.78 -3.06 14.94
N HIS A 107 4.74 -3.89 14.96
CA HIS A 107 3.43 -3.54 15.50
C HIS A 107 3.56 -3.03 16.94
N GLN A 108 4.31 -3.75 17.80
CA GLN A 108 4.52 -3.36 19.19
C GLN A 108 5.21 -1.99 19.29
N PHE A 109 6.22 -1.72 18.46
CA PHE A 109 6.83 -0.39 18.36
C PHE A 109 5.79 0.69 18.04
N ILE A 110 4.96 0.48 17.00
CA ILE A 110 3.98 1.48 16.54
C ILE A 110 2.97 1.81 17.64
N ILE A 111 2.44 0.80 18.34
CA ILE A 111 1.42 1.02 19.39
C ILE A 111 2.00 1.63 20.67
N GLU A 112 3.20 1.19 21.09
CA GLU A 112 3.83 1.68 22.33
C GLU A 112 4.33 3.11 22.21
N THR A 113 4.80 3.52 21.01
CA THR A 113 5.30 4.88 20.78
C THR A 113 4.23 5.83 20.27
N ASN A 114 3.04 5.32 19.97
CA ASN A 114 1.92 6.13 19.48
C ASN A 114 2.32 6.96 18.23
N ASN A 115 3.05 6.34 17.29
CA ASN A 115 3.70 7.04 16.19
C ASN A 115 2.68 7.56 15.15
N ALA A 116 2.15 8.75 15.41
CA ALA A 116 1.17 9.42 14.55
C ALA A 116 1.78 10.01 13.26
N SER A 117 3.09 10.07 13.12
CA SER A 117 3.76 10.60 11.90
C SER A 117 3.89 9.55 10.79
N LEU A 118 3.87 8.25 11.13
CA LEU A 118 4.01 7.17 10.17
C LEU A 118 2.80 7.13 9.23
N ASN A 119 3.04 7.35 7.95
CA ASN A 119 2.01 7.38 6.92
C ASN A 119 2.18 6.33 5.81
N LEU A 120 3.33 5.63 5.80
CA LEU A 120 3.63 4.60 4.82
C LEU A 120 4.26 3.37 5.49
N ILE A 121 3.66 2.20 5.22
CA ILE A 121 4.24 0.88 5.51
C ILE A 121 4.34 0.10 4.20
N GLU A 122 5.54 -0.42 3.93
CA GLU A 122 5.80 -1.24 2.75
C GLU A 122 6.69 -2.42 3.14
N PHE A 123 6.10 -3.62 3.11
CA PHE A 123 6.79 -4.88 3.39
C PHE A 123 6.68 -5.77 2.15
N LEU A 124 7.71 -5.74 1.29
CA LEU A 124 7.75 -6.49 0.05
C LEU A 124 8.54 -7.78 0.22
N ASN A 125 7.94 -8.92 -0.14
CA ASN A 125 8.60 -10.24 -0.09
C ASN A 125 9.28 -10.50 1.27
N CYS A 126 8.53 -10.32 2.34
CA CYS A 126 9.02 -10.38 3.72
C CYS A 126 8.62 -11.66 4.46
N ASN A 127 8.05 -12.64 3.74
CA ASN A 127 7.57 -13.92 4.30
C ASN A 127 6.49 -13.75 5.40
N ILE A 128 5.61 -12.77 5.20
CA ILE A 128 4.50 -12.48 6.11
C ILE A 128 3.38 -13.48 5.86
N GLY A 129 2.92 -14.13 6.93
CA GLY A 129 1.80 -15.05 6.92
C GLY A 129 0.51 -14.43 7.49
N PRO A 130 -0.53 -15.27 7.73
CA PRO A 130 -1.81 -14.80 8.24
C PRO A 130 -1.75 -14.11 9.61
N LEU A 131 -0.85 -14.54 10.49
CA LEU A 131 -0.68 -13.93 11.81
C LEU A 131 -0.04 -12.54 11.71
N GLY A 132 0.94 -12.37 10.80
CA GLY A 132 1.52 -11.06 10.52
C GLY A 132 0.48 -10.07 9.97
N CYS A 133 -0.44 -10.54 9.12
CA CYS A 133 -1.57 -9.74 8.64
C CYS A 133 -2.49 -9.29 9.77
N GLU A 134 -2.71 -10.13 10.79
CA GLU A 134 -3.46 -9.75 12.00
C GLU A 134 -2.76 -8.61 12.76
N PHE A 135 -1.44 -8.72 12.98
CA PHE A 135 -0.68 -7.64 13.64
C PHE A 135 -0.71 -6.33 12.84
N ILE A 136 -0.59 -6.40 11.51
CA ILE A 136 -0.73 -5.21 10.64
C ILE A 136 -2.12 -4.60 10.78
N SER A 137 -3.17 -5.43 10.78
CA SER A 137 -4.54 -4.96 10.92
C SER A 137 -4.75 -4.20 12.23
N ARG A 138 -4.17 -4.67 13.33
CA ARG A 138 -4.29 -4.05 14.67
C ARG A 138 -3.71 -2.63 14.74
N VAL A 139 -2.78 -2.25 13.83
CA VAL A 139 -2.30 -0.86 13.73
C VAL A 139 -3.43 0.10 13.35
N PHE A 140 -4.48 -0.41 12.72
CA PHE A 140 -5.65 0.36 12.30
C PHE A 140 -6.81 0.33 13.30
N GLU A 141 -6.60 -0.18 14.52
CA GLU A 141 -7.61 -0.12 15.57
C GLU A 141 -8.06 1.33 15.83
N PRO A 142 -9.39 1.59 15.94
CA PRO A 142 -9.89 2.97 16.10
C PRO A 142 -9.41 3.68 17.37
N SER A 143 -8.92 2.92 18.36
CA SER A 143 -8.33 3.45 19.60
C SER A 143 -6.92 4.04 19.41
N LEU A 144 -6.26 3.73 18.29
CA LEU A 144 -4.89 4.15 18.00
C LEU A 144 -4.87 5.35 17.03
N PRO A 145 -3.94 6.29 17.18
CA PRO A 145 -3.75 7.40 16.26
C PRO A 145 -3.04 6.92 14.99
N CYS A 146 -3.78 6.30 14.10
CA CYS A 146 -3.24 5.78 12.84
C CYS A 146 -3.37 6.83 11.72
N ASN A 147 -2.24 7.23 11.12
CA ASN A 147 -2.18 8.11 9.96
C ASN A 147 -1.65 7.40 8.69
N ILE A 148 -1.63 6.07 8.68
CA ILE A 148 -1.15 5.29 7.54
C ILE A 148 -2.08 5.54 6.34
N GLN A 149 -1.49 6.04 5.26
CA GLN A 149 -2.15 6.34 3.98
C GLN A 149 -1.79 5.33 2.90
N ILE A 150 -0.62 4.72 3.00
CA ILE A 150 -0.10 3.77 2.02
C ILE A 150 0.29 2.48 2.76
N LEU A 151 -0.33 1.38 2.35
CA LEU A 151 0.03 0.03 2.80
C LEU A 151 0.32 -0.84 1.58
N THR A 152 1.53 -1.40 1.52
CA THR A 152 1.97 -2.33 0.50
C THR A 152 2.51 -3.59 1.15
N LEU A 153 1.93 -4.75 0.79
CA LEU A 153 2.30 -6.06 1.32
C LEU A 153 2.60 -7.07 0.20
N ASP A 154 3.06 -6.59 -0.95
CA ASP A 154 3.25 -7.38 -2.16
C ASP A 154 4.22 -8.54 -1.96
N TYR A 155 3.99 -9.66 -2.66
CA TYR A 155 4.81 -10.87 -2.63
C TYR A 155 4.89 -11.56 -1.25
N ASN A 156 3.87 -11.37 -0.40
CA ASN A 156 3.72 -12.13 0.84
C ASN A 156 2.56 -13.11 0.69
N ASN A 157 2.86 -14.42 0.63
CA ASN A 157 1.87 -15.44 0.30
C ASN A 157 0.98 -15.82 1.51
N PHE A 158 0.30 -14.84 2.09
CA PHE A 158 -0.57 -15.04 3.24
C PHE A 158 -1.96 -15.60 2.92
N GLY A 159 -2.36 -15.61 1.64
CA GLY A 159 -3.61 -16.20 1.18
C GLY A 159 -4.89 -15.54 1.68
N ASN A 160 -6.00 -16.27 1.60
CA ASN A 160 -7.31 -15.78 2.03
C ASN A 160 -7.41 -15.57 3.53
N ASP A 161 -6.78 -16.44 4.33
CA ASP A 161 -6.78 -16.32 5.79
C ASP A 161 -6.08 -15.04 6.25
N GLY A 162 -4.92 -14.74 5.62
CA GLY A 162 -4.21 -13.50 5.87
C GLY A 162 -5.02 -12.27 5.45
N LEU A 163 -5.69 -12.33 4.30
CA LEU A 163 -6.58 -11.27 3.86
C LEU A 163 -7.74 -11.03 4.84
N SER A 164 -8.37 -12.12 5.33
CA SER A 164 -9.44 -12.02 6.31
C SER A 164 -8.97 -11.33 7.61
N ASN A 165 -7.78 -11.72 8.09
CA ASN A 165 -7.17 -11.10 9.26
C ASN A 165 -6.85 -9.62 9.02
N LEU A 166 -6.27 -9.29 7.85
CA LEU A 166 -5.91 -7.92 7.47
C LEU A 166 -7.14 -7.01 7.43
N LEU A 167 -8.25 -7.49 6.90
CA LEU A 167 -9.50 -6.72 6.78
C LEU A 167 -10.33 -6.67 8.07
N THR A 168 -9.78 -7.03 9.23
CA THR A 168 -10.48 -6.91 10.51
C THR A 168 -10.68 -5.46 10.94
N TYR A 169 -9.63 -4.64 10.92
CA TYR A 169 -9.68 -3.24 11.37
C TYR A 169 -9.54 -2.23 10.22
N ILE A 170 -8.90 -2.58 9.10
CA ILE A 170 -8.76 -1.68 7.94
C ILE A 170 -10.09 -1.06 7.49
N PRO A 171 -11.24 -1.77 7.47
CA PRO A 171 -12.51 -1.18 7.10
C PRO A 171 -13.00 -0.04 8.02
N LEU A 172 -12.45 0.06 9.23
CA LEU A 172 -12.76 1.10 10.19
C LEU A 172 -11.84 2.33 10.07
N ASN A 173 -10.79 2.22 9.26
CA ASN A 173 -9.80 3.27 9.07
C ASN A 173 -10.29 4.33 8.06
N THR A 174 -9.92 5.58 8.31
CA THR A 174 -10.31 6.74 7.49
C THR A 174 -9.12 7.50 6.91
N THR A 175 -7.93 6.92 6.89
CA THR A 175 -6.71 7.55 6.37
C THR A 175 -6.12 6.81 5.18
N LEU A 176 -6.32 5.49 5.07
CA LEU A 176 -5.76 4.66 4.02
C LEU A 176 -6.31 5.06 2.64
N THR A 177 -5.41 5.42 1.72
CA THR A 177 -5.72 5.84 0.35
C THR A 177 -5.19 4.87 -0.69
N TYR A 178 -4.18 4.08 -0.34
CA TYR A 178 -3.52 3.13 -1.23
C TYR A 178 -3.33 1.79 -0.52
N LEU A 179 -3.85 0.71 -1.13
CA LEU A 179 -3.66 -0.67 -0.66
C LEU A 179 -3.15 -1.52 -1.82
N SER A 180 -1.96 -2.12 -1.66
CA SER A 180 -1.38 -3.06 -2.61
C SER A 180 -1.13 -4.42 -1.97
N LEU A 181 -1.67 -5.46 -2.63
CA LEU A 181 -1.61 -6.86 -2.22
C LEU A 181 -1.27 -7.74 -3.44
N CYS A 182 -0.22 -7.36 -4.21
CA CYS A 182 0.19 -8.12 -5.40
C CYS A 182 0.81 -9.46 -5.00
N TYR A 183 0.44 -10.52 -5.73
CA TYR A 183 1.05 -11.86 -5.54
C TYR A 183 0.98 -12.36 -4.09
N CYS A 184 -0.17 -12.17 -3.44
CA CYS A 184 -0.39 -12.54 -2.04
C CYS A 184 -1.11 -13.88 -1.85
N GLY A 185 -1.38 -14.63 -2.94
CA GLY A 185 -2.07 -15.92 -2.88
C GLY A 185 -3.59 -15.80 -2.65
N ILE A 186 -4.17 -14.66 -2.98
CA ILE A 186 -5.62 -14.41 -2.86
C ILE A 186 -6.34 -15.06 -4.04
N ASP A 187 -7.38 -15.84 -3.78
CA ASP A 187 -8.21 -16.45 -4.80
C ASP A 187 -9.62 -15.84 -4.87
N GLU A 188 -10.51 -16.44 -5.69
CA GLU A 188 -11.88 -15.98 -5.87
C GLU A 188 -12.71 -15.91 -4.58
N LYS A 189 -12.42 -16.80 -3.62
CA LYS A 189 -13.13 -16.83 -2.32
C LYS A 189 -12.70 -15.68 -1.43
N GLY A 190 -11.40 -15.36 -1.47
CA GLY A 190 -10.84 -14.24 -0.71
C GLY A 190 -11.47 -12.90 -1.07
N ILE A 191 -11.88 -12.71 -2.33
CA ILE A 191 -12.52 -11.46 -2.77
C ILE A 191 -13.80 -11.14 -1.98
N SER A 192 -14.50 -12.13 -1.46
CA SER A 192 -15.69 -11.90 -0.63
C SER A 192 -15.40 -11.06 0.64
N PHE A 193 -14.20 -11.15 1.19
CA PHE A 193 -13.82 -10.35 2.36
C PHE A 193 -13.73 -8.84 2.06
N PHE A 194 -13.51 -8.46 0.80
CA PHE A 194 -13.49 -7.04 0.40
C PHE A 194 -14.88 -6.40 0.33
N GLU A 195 -15.98 -7.17 0.28
CA GLU A 195 -17.31 -6.62 0.05
C GLU A 195 -17.61 -5.44 0.97
N LYS A 196 -17.60 -5.69 2.27
CA LYS A 196 -17.91 -4.67 3.28
C LYS A 196 -16.97 -3.47 3.21
N TYR A 197 -15.69 -3.72 3.01
CA TYR A 197 -14.69 -2.65 2.93
C TYR A 197 -14.90 -1.77 1.71
N ILE A 198 -15.00 -2.35 0.51
CA ILE A 198 -15.18 -1.58 -0.74
C ILE A 198 -16.49 -0.79 -0.71
N GLN A 199 -17.58 -1.36 -0.18
CA GLN A 199 -18.86 -0.68 -0.09
C GLN A 199 -18.86 0.48 0.92
N SER A 200 -18.05 0.41 1.97
CA SER A 200 -18.06 1.41 3.05
C SER A 200 -16.96 2.45 2.97
N THR A 201 -15.81 2.13 2.36
CA THR A 201 -14.66 3.05 2.34
C THR A 201 -14.98 4.36 1.61
N LYS A 202 -14.49 5.47 2.18
CA LYS A 202 -14.59 6.82 1.57
C LYS A 202 -13.20 7.43 1.33
N THR A 203 -12.13 6.69 1.62
CA THR A 203 -10.77 7.19 1.56
C THR A 203 -9.87 6.42 0.61
N LEU A 204 -10.11 5.12 0.42
CA LEU A 204 -9.29 4.30 -0.48
C LEU A 204 -9.46 4.81 -1.92
N GLU A 205 -8.36 5.27 -2.52
CA GLU A 205 -8.31 5.77 -3.90
C GLU A 205 -7.79 4.70 -4.87
N LYS A 206 -6.89 3.80 -4.38
CA LYS A 206 -6.25 2.78 -5.22
C LYS A 206 -6.25 1.41 -4.55
N LEU A 207 -6.71 0.41 -5.30
CA LEU A 207 -6.69 -0.99 -4.91
C LEU A 207 -5.92 -1.82 -5.95
N ILE A 208 -4.81 -2.43 -5.52
CA ILE A 208 -3.90 -3.17 -6.38
C ILE A 208 -3.90 -4.65 -5.97
N LEU A 209 -4.38 -5.52 -6.87
CA LEU A 209 -4.57 -6.96 -6.63
C LEU A 209 -3.84 -7.83 -7.68
N MET A 210 -2.90 -7.26 -8.42
CA MET A 210 -2.17 -7.92 -9.51
C MET A 210 -1.56 -9.26 -9.07
N GLY A 211 -1.60 -10.26 -9.94
CA GLY A 211 -0.91 -11.54 -9.75
C GLY A 211 -1.56 -12.51 -8.76
N ASN A 212 -2.79 -12.22 -8.33
CA ASN A 212 -3.60 -13.14 -7.52
C ASN A 212 -4.49 -14.03 -8.40
N THR A 213 -4.96 -15.18 -7.90
CA THR A 213 -5.78 -16.13 -8.67
C THR A 213 -7.29 -15.86 -8.52
N ILE A 214 -7.69 -14.62 -8.76
CA ILE A 214 -9.06 -14.12 -8.50
C ILE A 214 -10.08 -14.74 -9.48
N LYS A 215 -9.70 -15.03 -10.73
CA LYS A 215 -10.51 -15.61 -11.79
C LYS A 215 -11.78 -14.81 -12.14
N ASP A 216 -12.61 -15.37 -13.00
CA ASP A 216 -13.85 -14.72 -13.45
C ASP A 216 -14.85 -14.48 -12.31
N GLU A 217 -15.04 -15.46 -11.42
CA GLU A 217 -15.97 -15.34 -10.29
C GLU A 217 -15.59 -14.17 -9.35
N GLY A 218 -14.34 -14.12 -8.94
CA GLY A 218 -13.87 -13.04 -8.06
C GLY A 218 -13.93 -11.66 -8.73
N VAL A 219 -13.62 -11.56 -10.04
CA VAL A 219 -13.74 -10.28 -10.77
C VAL A 219 -15.21 -9.86 -10.90
N THR A 220 -16.13 -10.81 -11.10
CA THR A 220 -17.58 -10.52 -11.12
C THR A 220 -18.06 -9.94 -9.80
N ASN A 221 -17.64 -10.54 -8.68
CA ASN A 221 -17.95 -10.05 -7.34
C ASN A 221 -17.33 -8.66 -7.10
N LEU A 222 -16.05 -8.49 -7.45
CA LEU A 222 -15.35 -7.21 -7.32
C LEU A 222 -16.03 -6.09 -8.11
N CYS A 223 -16.46 -6.34 -9.34
CA CYS A 223 -17.25 -5.39 -10.12
C CYS A 223 -18.54 -4.99 -9.40
N SER A 224 -19.21 -5.96 -8.78
CA SER A 224 -20.46 -5.70 -8.04
C SER A 224 -20.23 -4.82 -6.80
N TYR A 225 -19.14 -5.06 -6.05
CA TYR A 225 -18.78 -4.26 -4.87
C TYR A 225 -18.39 -2.83 -5.23
N LEU A 226 -17.69 -2.66 -6.36
CA LEU A 226 -17.23 -1.35 -6.84
C LEU A 226 -18.35 -0.49 -7.43
N LEU A 227 -19.49 -1.06 -7.79
CA LEU A 227 -20.52 -0.38 -8.58
C LEU A 227 -20.95 0.98 -7.99
N ASN A 228 -21.12 1.05 -6.68
CA ASN A 228 -21.57 2.24 -5.97
C ASN A 228 -20.45 2.87 -5.12
N ASN A 229 -19.20 2.42 -5.27
CA ASN A 229 -18.10 3.03 -4.56
C ASN A 229 -17.74 4.37 -5.17
N GLU A 230 -17.56 5.39 -4.33
CA GLU A 230 -17.29 6.77 -4.73
C GLU A 230 -15.88 7.24 -4.41
N SER A 231 -15.01 6.36 -3.89
CA SER A 231 -13.65 6.73 -3.48
C SER A 231 -12.56 6.09 -4.33
N ILE A 232 -12.73 4.84 -4.78
CA ILE A 232 -11.72 4.12 -5.56
C ILE A 232 -11.71 4.68 -6.98
N GLU A 233 -10.57 5.26 -7.37
CA GLU A 233 -10.32 5.86 -8.68
C GLU A 233 -9.50 4.94 -9.59
N GLU A 234 -8.74 4.01 -8.98
CA GLU A 234 -7.83 3.10 -9.69
C GLU A 234 -7.95 1.68 -9.16
N ILE A 235 -8.09 0.71 -10.10
CA ILE A 235 -8.02 -0.71 -9.81
C ILE A 235 -6.99 -1.39 -10.69
N ASN A 236 -6.15 -2.25 -10.08
CA ASN A 236 -5.22 -3.08 -10.81
C ASN A 236 -5.54 -4.57 -10.59
N ILE A 237 -6.08 -5.20 -11.63
CA ILE A 237 -6.38 -6.63 -11.73
C ILE A 237 -5.60 -7.24 -12.91
N ASN A 238 -4.36 -6.82 -13.11
CA ASN A 238 -3.46 -7.45 -14.05
C ASN A 238 -3.15 -8.88 -13.59
N ASN A 239 -3.05 -9.81 -14.52
CA ASN A 239 -2.64 -11.20 -14.25
C ASN A 239 -3.43 -11.86 -13.10
N VAL A 240 -4.76 -11.77 -13.15
CA VAL A 240 -5.64 -12.39 -12.14
C VAL A 240 -6.48 -13.54 -12.72
N SER A 241 -6.17 -13.99 -13.93
CA SER A 241 -6.73 -15.17 -14.60
C SER A 241 -8.23 -15.07 -14.93
N PHE A 242 -8.74 -13.88 -15.32
CA PHE A 242 -10.13 -13.68 -15.73
C PHE A 242 -10.28 -13.42 -17.24
N GLY A 243 -11.52 -13.38 -17.72
CA GLY A 243 -11.88 -12.94 -19.08
C GLY A 243 -12.29 -14.07 -20.02
N GLN A 244 -12.40 -15.31 -19.53
CA GLN A 244 -12.96 -16.44 -20.29
C GLN A 244 -14.49 -16.44 -20.26
N ASN A 245 -15.10 -15.95 -19.18
CA ASN A 245 -16.53 -15.88 -19.01
C ASN A 245 -17.08 -14.55 -19.55
N GLU A 246 -18.02 -14.62 -20.49
CA GLU A 246 -18.68 -13.46 -21.11
C GLU A 246 -19.47 -12.63 -20.07
N ASP A 247 -20.11 -13.28 -19.10
CA ASP A 247 -20.85 -12.59 -18.04
C ASP A 247 -19.94 -11.70 -17.18
N THR A 248 -18.71 -12.13 -16.91
CA THR A 248 -17.72 -11.33 -16.21
C THR A 248 -17.36 -10.07 -17.01
N ILE A 249 -17.19 -10.22 -18.32
CA ILE A 249 -16.92 -9.08 -19.21
C ILE A 249 -18.12 -8.12 -19.25
N ASN A 250 -19.33 -8.64 -19.32
CA ASN A 250 -20.55 -7.83 -19.27
C ASN A 250 -20.67 -7.06 -17.93
N LYS A 251 -20.28 -7.67 -16.82
CA LYS A 251 -20.22 -7.00 -15.51
C LYS A 251 -19.16 -5.90 -15.48
N LEU A 252 -17.98 -6.16 -16.04
CA LEU A 252 -16.91 -5.15 -16.15
C LEU A 252 -17.35 -3.96 -17.02
N ILE A 253 -18.01 -4.23 -18.15
CA ILE A 253 -18.57 -3.19 -19.03
C ILE A 253 -19.64 -2.38 -18.26
N TYR A 254 -20.52 -3.06 -17.53
CA TYR A 254 -21.55 -2.39 -16.75
C TYR A 254 -20.94 -1.47 -15.66
N LEU A 255 -19.89 -1.95 -14.98
CA LEU A 255 -19.11 -1.14 -14.04
C LEU A 255 -18.50 0.09 -14.72
N LEU A 256 -17.83 -0.12 -15.88
CA LEU A 256 -17.24 0.93 -16.71
C LEU A 256 -18.24 2.02 -17.11
N GLU A 257 -19.50 1.66 -17.36
CA GLU A 257 -20.54 2.57 -17.81
C GLU A 257 -21.26 3.28 -16.66
N THR A 258 -21.22 2.70 -15.47
CA THR A 258 -22.06 3.14 -14.34
C THR A 258 -21.25 3.90 -13.31
N ASN A 259 -20.10 3.38 -12.89
CA ASN A 259 -19.28 4.03 -11.86
C ASN A 259 -18.44 5.15 -12.46
N GLN A 260 -18.81 6.39 -12.17
CA GLN A 260 -18.15 7.61 -12.68
C GLN A 260 -16.93 8.02 -11.87
N ASN A 261 -16.56 7.27 -10.83
CA ASN A 261 -15.43 7.58 -9.98
C ASN A 261 -14.20 6.73 -10.31
N LEU A 262 -14.41 5.47 -10.66
CA LEU A 262 -13.35 4.55 -11.08
C LEU A 262 -12.94 4.88 -12.53
N VAL A 263 -11.76 5.46 -12.70
CA VAL A 263 -11.32 6.04 -13.97
C VAL A 263 -10.04 5.41 -14.54
N ILE A 264 -9.34 4.57 -13.74
CA ILE A 264 -8.13 3.86 -14.15
C ILE A 264 -8.31 2.37 -13.93
N TYR A 265 -8.16 1.60 -15.01
CA TYR A 265 -8.29 0.14 -15.02
C TYR A 265 -7.01 -0.48 -15.59
N HIS A 266 -6.40 -1.40 -14.86
CA HIS A 266 -5.30 -2.23 -15.34
C HIS A 266 -5.78 -3.67 -15.44
N VAL A 267 -5.86 -4.21 -16.67
CA VAL A 267 -6.43 -5.55 -16.98
C VAL A 267 -5.50 -6.41 -17.83
N LYS A 268 -4.21 -6.04 -17.92
CA LYS A 268 -3.22 -6.79 -18.73
C LYS A 268 -2.99 -8.20 -18.21
N TYR A 269 -2.49 -9.06 -19.09
CA TYR A 269 -2.10 -10.44 -18.78
C TYR A 269 -3.25 -11.31 -18.27
N ASN A 270 -4.44 -11.08 -18.81
CA ASN A 270 -5.65 -11.86 -18.55
C ASN A 270 -6.12 -12.59 -19.83
N PHE A 271 -7.15 -13.42 -19.71
CA PHE A 271 -7.65 -14.27 -20.81
C PHE A 271 -8.76 -13.60 -21.64
N ILE A 272 -8.81 -12.27 -21.66
CA ILE A 272 -9.83 -11.53 -22.43
C ILE A 272 -9.67 -11.85 -23.91
N SER A 273 -10.74 -12.42 -24.52
CA SER A 273 -10.79 -12.75 -25.94
C SER A 273 -10.86 -11.49 -26.81
N GLU A 274 -10.59 -11.63 -28.10
CA GLU A 274 -10.74 -10.52 -29.06
C GLU A 274 -12.17 -9.95 -29.07
N ASN A 275 -13.19 -10.82 -29.09
CA ASN A 275 -14.60 -10.40 -29.10
C ASN A 275 -14.94 -9.64 -27.81
N ASN A 276 -14.50 -10.14 -26.68
CA ASN A 276 -14.70 -9.48 -25.38
C ASN A 276 -13.98 -8.12 -25.31
N PHE A 277 -12.77 -8.04 -25.84
CA PHE A 277 -12.07 -6.77 -25.90
C PHE A 277 -12.73 -5.77 -26.85
N ARG A 278 -13.29 -6.24 -27.98
CA ARG A 278 -14.06 -5.41 -28.90
C ARG A 278 -15.27 -4.79 -28.21
N SER A 279 -16.01 -5.57 -27.42
CA SER A 279 -17.15 -5.07 -26.61
C SER A 279 -16.72 -4.01 -25.58
N ILE A 280 -15.60 -4.22 -24.91
CA ILE A 280 -15.01 -3.21 -24.00
C ILE A 280 -14.65 -1.93 -24.76
N VAL A 281 -14.02 -2.02 -25.94
CA VAL A 281 -13.65 -0.84 -26.74
C VAL A 281 -14.89 -0.07 -27.20
N GLU A 282 -15.96 -0.75 -27.58
CA GLU A 282 -17.23 -0.08 -27.93
C GLU A 282 -17.83 0.66 -26.72
N SER A 283 -17.80 0.06 -25.53
CA SER A 283 -18.21 0.75 -24.30
C SER A 283 -17.34 1.97 -24.00
N LEU A 284 -16.03 1.86 -24.12
CA LEU A 284 -15.10 2.99 -23.96
C LEU A 284 -15.36 4.12 -24.97
N LYS A 285 -15.81 3.85 -26.19
CA LYS A 285 -16.19 4.85 -27.19
C LYS A 285 -17.50 5.53 -26.87
N SER A 286 -18.38 4.86 -26.13
CA SER A 286 -19.71 5.37 -25.80
C SER A 286 -19.64 6.63 -24.90
N PRO A 287 -20.67 7.46 -24.86
CA PRO A 287 -20.74 8.59 -23.93
C PRO A 287 -20.57 8.17 -22.46
N LYS A 288 -21.04 6.96 -22.10
CA LYS A 288 -20.97 6.43 -20.74
C LYS A 288 -19.54 6.04 -20.32
N GLY A 289 -18.72 5.55 -21.25
CA GLY A 289 -17.32 5.17 -20.97
C GLY A 289 -16.31 6.30 -21.09
N LYS A 290 -16.73 7.53 -21.45
CA LYS A 290 -15.80 8.66 -21.69
C LYS A 290 -15.09 9.17 -20.44
N HIS A 291 -15.61 8.93 -19.25
CA HIS A 291 -14.98 9.33 -17.98
C HIS A 291 -13.73 8.49 -17.66
N VAL A 292 -13.63 7.26 -18.20
CA VAL A 292 -12.45 6.39 -18.00
C VAL A 292 -11.23 7.08 -18.60
N TYR A 293 -10.29 7.42 -17.77
CA TYR A 293 -9.07 8.09 -18.17
C TYR A 293 -8.05 7.13 -18.77
N GLN A 294 -7.88 5.96 -18.14
CA GLN A 294 -6.89 4.97 -18.54
C GLN A 294 -7.49 3.56 -18.43
N PHE A 295 -7.30 2.79 -19.50
CA PHE A 295 -7.70 1.38 -19.56
C PHE A 295 -6.52 0.60 -20.15
N ASN A 296 -5.70 -0.03 -19.32
CA ASN A 296 -4.51 -0.73 -19.76
C ASN A 296 -4.85 -2.18 -20.09
N ALA A 297 -4.85 -2.50 -21.38
CA ALA A 297 -5.05 -3.84 -21.92
C ALA A 297 -3.79 -4.37 -22.62
N ASP A 298 -3.79 -5.67 -22.94
CA ASP A 298 -2.71 -6.31 -23.69
C ASP A 298 -2.58 -5.78 -25.12
N GLU A 299 -1.39 -5.90 -25.68
CA GLU A 299 -1.08 -5.55 -27.09
C GLU A 299 -1.24 -6.74 -28.04
N LYS A 300 -1.87 -7.84 -27.57
CA LYS A 300 -2.01 -9.11 -28.31
C LYS A 300 -3.11 -9.10 -29.39
N TYR A 301 -3.93 -8.05 -29.42
CA TYR A 301 -5.10 -7.99 -30.30
C TYR A 301 -4.74 -7.56 -31.73
N PRO A 302 -5.58 -7.88 -32.76
CA PRO A 302 -5.37 -7.43 -34.12
C PRO A 302 -5.23 -5.91 -34.22
N LYS A 303 -4.42 -5.48 -35.21
CA LYS A 303 -4.07 -4.07 -35.38
C LYS A 303 -5.28 -3.16 -35.54
N ASP A 304 -6.30 -3.58 -36.29
CA ASP A 304 -7.53 -2.80 -36.50
C ASP A 304 -8.28 -2.54 -35.19
N LEU A 305 -8.38 -3.57 -34.33
CA LEU A 305 -8.98 -3.44 -33.01
C LEU A 305 -8.15 -2.57 -32.08
N PHE A 306 -6.84 -2.69 -32.14
CA PHE A 306 -5.94 -1.87 -31.35
C PHE A 306 -5.99 -0.39 -31.79
N ASP A 307 -6.09 -0.11 -33.10
CA ASP A 307 -6.30 1.24 -33.64
C ASP A 307 -7.64 1.85 -33.16
N LEU A 308 -8.71 1.04 -33.09
CA LEU A 308 -10.00 1.46 -32.51
C LEU A 308 -9.88 1.80 -31.03
N TYR A 309 -9.17 0.98 -30.27
CA TYR A 309 -8.89 1.22 -28.85
C TYR A 309 -8.10 2.53 -28.67
N PHE A 310 -7.01 2.74 -29.42
CA PHE A 310 -6.26 3.99 -29.34
C PHE A 310 -7.09 5.22 -29.68
N LYS A 311 -7.93 5.14 -30.71
CA LYS A 311 -8.87 6.22 -31.04
C LYS A 311 -9.86 6.50 -29.90
N ALA A 312 -10.37 5.43 -29.23
CA ALA A 312 -11.26 5.57 -28.10
C ALA A 312 -10.61 6.26 -26.91
N MET A 313 -9.32 6.02 -26.65
CA MET A 313 -8.59 6.54 -25.49
C MET A 313 -7.87 7.87 -25.76
N LYS A 314 -7.71 8.26 -27.04
CA LYS A 314 -6.95 9.45 -27.44
C LYS A 314 -7.49 10.73 -26.82
N GLY A 315 -6.59 11.52 -26.23
CA GLY A 315 -6.91 12.87 -25.74
C GLY A 315 -7.64 12.92 -24.41
N ARG A 316 -7.86 11.77 -23.75
CA ARG A 316 -8.43 11.73 -22.42
C ARG A 316 -7.48 12.35 -21.40
N LYS A 317 -8.01 13.16 -20.47
CA LYS A 317 -7.22 13.83 -19.43
C LYS A 317 -7.77 13.48 -18.07
N TYR A 318 -6.89 13.03 -17.17
CA TYR A 318 -7.26 12.81 -15.78
C TYR A 318 -7.61 14.13 -15.11
N LYS A 319 -8.80 14.19 -14.54
CA LYS A 319 -9.27 15.32 -13.74
C LYS A 319 -9.48 14.84 -12.31
N LYS A 320 -8.45 14.97 -11.46
CA LYS A 320 -8.63 14.68 -10.03
C LYS A 320 -9.76 15.53 -9.46
N LYS A 321 -10.77 14.90 -8.89
CA LYS A 321 -11.86 15.60 -8.21
C LYS A 321 -11.26 16.41 -7.06
N LYS A 322 -11.48 17.72 -7.01
CA LYS A 322 -11.10 18.53 -5.84
C LYS A 322 -11.92 18.03 -4.65
N LYS A 323 -11.27 17.43 -3.65
CA LYS A 323 -11.94 17.11 -2.37
C LYS A 323 -12.53 18.42 -1.83
N GLY A 324 -13.86 18.51 -1.73
CA GLY A 324 -14.55 19.68 -1.23
C GLY A 324 -14.02 20.01 0.16
N LYS A 325 -13.47 21.23 0.35
CA LYS A 325 -13.16 21.74 1.68
C LYS A 325 -14.47 21.72 2.47
N GLY A 326 -14.55 20.87 3.48
CA GLY A 326 -15.70 20.82 4.38
C GLY A 326 -16.04 22.24 4.82
N LYS A 327 -17.27 22.68 4.59
CA LYS A 327 -17.77 23.96 5.06
C LYS A 327 -17.58 24.00 6.58
N LYS A 328 -16.59 24.75 7.07
CA LYS A 328 -16.51 25.12 8.49
C LYS A 328 -17.84 25.79 8.84
N GLY A 329 -18.68 25.09 9.59
CA GLY A 329 -19.92 25.64 10.11
C GLY A 329 -19.58 26.89 10.90
N LYS A 330 -20.08 28.05 10.45
CA LYS A 330 -20.12 29.26 11.26
C LYS A 330 -21.03 28.95 12.46
N LYS A 331 -20.43 28.81 13.66
CA LYS A 331 -21.17 28.95 14.91
C LYS A 331 -21.67 30.40 14.99
N LYS A 332 -22.99 30.56 14.97
CA LYS A 332 -23.63 31.75 15.51
C LYS A 332 -23.72 31.63 17.03
#